data_f722b2f616da192ec21a43579214261b
#
_entry.id   f722b2f616da192ec21a43579214261b
#
_cell.length_a   1.000
_cell.length_b   1.000
_cell.length_c   1.000
_cell.angle_alpha   90.00
_cell.angle_beta   90.00
_cell.angle_gamma   90.00
#
_symmetry.space_group_name_H-M   'P 1'
#
loop_
_entity.id
_entity.type
_entity.pdbx_description
1 polymer ?
#
loop_
_entity_poly.entity_id
_entity_poly.type
_entity_poly.pdbx_seq_one_letter_code
_entity_poly.pdbx_strand_id
1 'polypeptide(L)'
;MPWWIPRATRHAAATWHEPGDEPPGILGLAYPALDPEVPCAEGHGAPANIRMPYLSIGSVLLVRNDCTGSSCALPVTGCAAIGRLFNDRCVTCGTSPRSRVADLTQASFVALGGELERGCFNATITIGG
;
A
#
# COMPACT_ATOMS: atom_id res chain seq x y z
N MET A 1 -7.38 21.75 15.04
CA MET A 1 -7.37 20.98 14.57
C MET A 1 -7.28 19.68 14.82
N PRO A 2 -7.92 18.96 14.28
CA PRO A 2 -7.86 17.61 14.66
C PRO A 2 -6.53 16.99 14.39
N TRP A 3 -6.08 16.30 15.38
CA TRP A 3 -4.93 15.49 15.25
C TRP A 3 -5.31 14.07 14.86
N TRP A 4 -6.58 13.81 14.56
CA TRP A 4 -7.01 12.51 14.08
C TRP A 4 -7.31 12.61 12.58
N ILE A 5 -7.08 11.50 11.89
CA ILE A 5 -7.33 11.39 10.46
C ILE A 5 -8.71 10.76 10.28
N PRO A 6 -9.62 11.40 9.53
CA PRO A 6 -10.91 10.78 9.24
C PRO A 6 -10.73 9.42 8.60
N ARG A 7 -11.54 8.48 8.99
CA ARG A 7 -11.49 7.14 8.43
C ARG A 7 -11.78 7.18 6.94
N ALA A 8 -10.94 6.55 6.15
CA ALA A 8 -11.10 6.43 4.72
C ALA A 8 -10.79 5.01 4.30
N THR A 9 -11.61 4.46 3.41
CA THR A 9 -11.41 3.11 2.88
C THR A 9 -11.17 3.20 1.39
N ARG A 10 -10.15 2.49 0.91
CA ARG A 10 -9.81 2.45 -0.51
C ARG A 10 -9.70 1.00 -0.97
N HIS A 11 -10.24 0.73 -2.13
CA HIS A 11 -10.11 -0.55 -2.80
C HIS A 11 -9.03 -0.41 -3.86
N ALA A 12 -7.94 -1.15 -3.69
CA ALA A 12 -6.75 -0.96 -4.49
C ALA A 12 -5.98 -2.27 -4.59
N ALA A 13 -4.94 -2.30 -5.40
CA ALA A 13 -4.03 -3.44 -5.45
C ALA A 13 -2.81 -3.16 -4.59
N ALA A 14 -2.32 -4.20 -3.94
CA ALA A 14 -1.07 -4.19 -3.22
C ALA A 14 -0.06 -5.04 -3.97
N THR A 15 1.18 -4.59 -3.99
CA THR A 15 2.31 -5.30 -4.57
C THR A 15 3.39 -5.48 -3.51
N TRP A 16 4.51 -6.07 -3.86
CA TRP A 16 5.63 -6.20 -2.93
C TRP A 16 6.92 -5.77 -3.62
N HIS A 17 7.89 -5.38 -2.81
CA HIS A 17 9.22 -5.02 -3.30
C HIS A 17 10.28 -5.86 -2.57
N GLU A 18 11.40 -6.05 -3.23
CA GLU A 18 12.52 -6.76 -2.60
C GLU A 18 13.06 -5.95 -1.44
N PRO A 19 13.59 -6.63 -0.39
CA PRO A 19 14.04 -5.94 0.81
C PRO A 19 15.12 -4.87 0.59
N GLY A 20 16.00 -5.05 -0.37
CA GLY A 20 17.10 -4.10 -0.54
C GLY A 20 17.91 -3.99 0.74
N ASP A 21 18.02 -2.78 1.28
CA ASP A 21 18.73 -2.53 2.53
C ASP A 21 17.87 -2.73 3.77
N GLU A 22 16.61 -3.08 3.61
CA GLU A 22 15.72 -3.29 4.75
C GLU A 22 16.08 -4.57 5.49
N PRO A 23 15.93 -4.60 6.82
CA PRO A 23 16.10 -5.86 7.56
C PRO A 23 15.10 -6.91 7.07
N PRO A 24 15.52 -8.18 6.93
CA PRO A 24 14.60 -9.25 6.59
C PRO A 24 13.48 -9.36 7.63
N GLY A 25 12.26 -9.60 7.17
CA GLY A 25 11.13 -9.77 8.05
C GLY A 25 10.48 -8.48 8.53
N ILE A 26 10.96 -7.32 8.11
CA ILE A 26 10.34 -6.07 8.51
C ILE A 26 8.94 -5.96 7.89
N LEU A 27 7.98 -5.51 8.69
CA LEU A 27 6.62 -5.28 8.23
C LEU A 27 6.44 -3.80 7.90
N GLY A 28 5.69 -3.51 6.84
CA GLY A 28 5.42 -2.15 6.45
C GLY A 28 5.05 -2.05 4.98
N LEU A 29 4.86 -0.82 4.55
CA LEU A 29 4.53 -0.55 3.16
C LEU A 29 5.06 0.81 2.72
N ALA A 30 5.24 0.95 1.42
CA ALA A 30 5.49 2.22 0.77
C ALA A 30 4.16 2.78 0.28
N TYR A 31 3.96 4.08 0.49
CA TYR A 31 2.69 4.74 0.27
C TYR A 31 2.89 5.91 -0.70
N PRO A 32 1.97 6.13 -1.67
CA PRO A 32 2.22 7.12 -2.73
C PRO A 32 1.99 8.57 -2.33
N ALA A 33 1.17 8.85 -1.34
CA ALA A 33 0.75 10.22 -1.00
C ALA A 33 1.31 10.63 0.36
N LEU A 34 2.63 10.70 0.48
CA LEU A 34 3.27 11.17 1.70
C LEU A 34 3.28 12.69 1.78
N ASP A 35 3.48 13.19 3.00
CA ASP A 35 3.72 14.60 3.24
C ASP A 35 4.77 15.10 2.24
N PRO A 36 4.52 16.22 1.54
CA PRO A 36 5.45 16.72 0.52
C PRO A 36 6.86 17.00 1.01
N GLU A 37 7.05 17.18 2.31
CA GLU A 37 8.37 17.39 2.89
C GLU A 37 9.21 16.11 2.95
N VAL A 38 8.58 14.95 2.83
CA VAL A 38 9.32 13.69 2.82
C VAL A 38 9.99 13.52 1.46
N PRO A 39 11.31 13.32 1.41
CA PRO A 39 11.99 13.10 0.13
C PRO A 39 11.45 11.86 -0.56
N CYS A 40 11.15 12.01 -1.85
CA CYS A 40 10.67 10.91 -2.66
C CYS A 40 11.34 11.04 -4.04
N ALA A 41 12.23 10.11 -4.36
CA ALA A 41 13.06 10.20 -5.57
C ALA A 41 12.25 10.27 -6.86
N GLU A 42 11.07 9.67 -6.87
CA GLU A 42 10.24 9.64 -8.07
C GLU A 42 9.02 10.55 -7.98
N GLY A 43 8.98 11.41 -6.95
CA GLY A 43 7.88 12.33 -6.74
C GLY A 43 6.73 11.71 -5.97
N HIS A 44 5.85 12.57 -5.50
CA HIS A 44 4.65 12.16 -4.79
C HIS A 44 3.48 12.09 -5.75
N GLY A 45 2.57 11.19 -5.49
CA GLY A 45 1.35 11.14 -6.27
C GLY A 45 0.63 9.82 -6.17
N ALA A 46 -0.68 9.89 -6.06
CA ALA A 46 -1.56 8.75 -6.18
C ALA A 46 -2.05 8.64 -7.63
N PRO A 47 -2.59 7.48 -8.03
CA PRO A 47 -3.19 7.36 -9.35
C PRO A 47 -4.35 8.34 -9.49
N ALA A 48 -4.57 8.83 -10.71
CA ALA A 48 -5.62 9.81 -10.96
C ALA A 48 -7.02 9.30 -10.61
N ASN A 49 -7.22 7.99 -10.64
CA ASN A 49 -8.51 7.37 -10.37
C ASN A 49 -8.74 7.00 -8.91
N ILE A 50 -7.75 7.23 -8.04
CA ILE A 50 -7.87 6.93 -6.62
C ILE A 50 -7.38 8.12 -5.82
N ARG A 51 -8.26 8.66 -5.00
CA ARG A 51 -7.91 9.78 -4.14
C ARG A 51 -7.37 9.26 -2.82
N MET A 52 -6.15 9.66 -2.49
CA MET A 52 -5.46 9.20 -1.29
C MET A 52 -5.15 10.39 -0.38
N PRO A 53 -5.46 10.30 0.92
CA PRO A 53 -5.05 11.35 1.84
C PRO A 53 -3.54 11.35 2.03
N TYR A 54 -2.95 12.51 2.34
CA TYR A 54 -1.54 12.59 2.66
C TYR A 54 -1.28 11.99 4.04
N LEU A 55 -0.21 11.23 4.14
CA LEU A 55 0.21 10.59 5.38
C LEU A 55 1.68 10.85 5.66
N SER A 56 2.08 10.59 6.88
CA SER A 56 3.48 10.69 7.29
C SER A 56 4.10 9.31 7.44
N ILE A 57 5.42 9.25 7.40
CA ILE A 57 6.14 8.03 7.77
C ILE A 57 5.72 7.63 9.19
N GLY A 58 5.43 6.36 9.39
CA GLY A 58 4.96 5.86 10.67
C GLY A 58 3.45 5.81 10.82
N SER A 59 2.69 6.44 9.92
CA SER A 59 1.24 6.29 9.91
C SER A 59 0.89 4.81 9.70
N VAL A 60 -0.13 4.34 10.39
CA VAL A 60 -0.52 2.93 10.32
C VAL A 60 -1.78 2.77 9.49
N LEU A 61 -1.74 1.86 8.54
CA LEU A 61 -2.87 1.51 7.69
C LEU A 61 -3.29 0.08 7.99
N LEU A 62 -4.60 -0.17 7.93
CA LEU A 62 -5.09 -1.55 7.96
C LEU A 62 -5.19 -2.03 6.51
N VAL A 63 -4.45 -3.07 6.19
CA VAL A 63 -4.44 -3.66 4.85
C VAL A 63 -5.08 -5.04 4.92
N ARG A 64 -6.09 -5.25 4.09
CA ARG A 64 -6.77 -6.55 3.99
C ARG A 64 -6.53 -7.12 2.61
N ASN A 65 -6.08 -8.37 2.56
CA ASN A 65 -6.03 -9.11 1.31
C ASN A 65 -7.45 -9.63 1.02
N ASP A 66 -8.09 -9.09 -0.01
CA ASP A 66 -9.48 -9.44 -0.31
C ASP A 66 -9.64 -10.87 -0.80
N CYS A 67 -8.56 -11.51 -1.24
CA CYS A 67 -8.62 -12.89 -1.70
C CYS A 67 -8.62 -13.89 -0.54
N THR A 68 -7.92 -13.58 0.54
CA THR A 68 -7.79 -14.47 1.69
C THR A 68 -8.61 -14.03 2.89
N GLY A 69 -8.96 -12.75 2.95
CA GLY A 69 -9.61 -12.16 4.11
C GLY A 69 -8.66 -11.80 5.24
N SER A 70 -7.38 -12.09 5.09
CA SER A 70 -6.38 -11.74 6.12
C SER A 70 -6.14 -10.24 6.13
N SER A 71 -5.98 -9.67 7.32
CA SER A 71 -5.67 -8.25 7.45
C SER A 71 -4.57 -8.03 8.49
N CYS A 72 -3.88 -6.90 8.34
CA CYS A 72 -2.77 -6.55 9.21
C CYS A 72 -2.63 -5.03 9.24
N ALA A 73 -2.32 -4.49 10.41
CA ALA A 73 -1.99 -3.08 10.55
C ALA A 73 -0.52 -2.91 10.22
N LEU A 74 -0.22 -2.07 9.23
CA LEU A 74 1.14 -1.90 8.72
C LEU A 74 1.55 -0.43 8.76
N PRO A 75 2.76 -0.12 9.21
CA PRO A 75 3.25 1.25 9.19
C PRO A 75 3.72 1.64 7.80
N VAL A 76 3.54 2.90 7.47
CA VAL A 76 4.13 3.48 6.27
C VAL A 76 5.61 3.68 6.54
N THR A 77 6.47 3.04 5.75
CA THR A 77 7.91 3.07 5.94
C THR A 77 8.64 3.87 4.87
N GLY A 78 7.97 4.20 3.78
CA GLY A 78 8.63 4.95 2.72
C GLY A 78 7.67 5.46 1.67
N CYS A 79 8.23 6.19 0.74
CA CYS A 79 7.52 6.72 -0.40
C CYS A 79 7.47 5.67 -1.50
N ALA A 80 6.28 5.39 -2.00
CA ALA A 80 6.13 4.53 -3.15
C ALA A 80 6.06 5.37 -4.39
N ALA A 81 7.01 5.16 -5.28
CA ALA A 81 6.97 5.81 -6.56
C ALA A 81 6.05 5.05 -7.50
N ILE A 82 4.85 4.84 -7.08
CA ILE A 82 3.94 3.99 -7.80
C ILE A 82 3.20 4.73 -8.90
N GLY A 83 3.28 6.06 -8.92
CA GLY A 83 2.48 6.86 -9.85
C GLY A 83 2.54 6.38 -11.29
N ARG A 84 3.68 5.85 -11.74
CA ARG A 84 3.80 5.35 -13.09
C ARG A 84 3.34 3.90 -13.25
N LEU A 85 3.15 3.20 -12.16
CA LEU A 85 2.77 1.79 -12.16
C LEU A 85 1.27 1.61 -11.97
N PHE A 86 0.55 2.70 -11.86
CA PHE A 86 -0.88 2.64 -11.55
C PHE A 86 -1.74 2.14 -12.67
N ASN A 87 -1.22 2.12 -13.87
CA ASN A 87 -1.98 1.56 -14.98
C ASN A 87 -1.97 0.04 -14.96
N ASP A 88 -1.05 -0.54 -14.21
CA ASP A 88 -1.04 -1.99 -14.01
C ASP A 88 -2.15 -2.36 -13.04
N ARG A 89 -2.97 -3.28 -13.43
CA ARG A 89 -4.10 -3.72 -12.65
C ARG A 89 -3.91 -5.15 -12.18
N CYS A 90 -4.30 -5.38 -10.95
CA CYS A 90 -4.24 -6.72 -10.38
C CYS A 90 -5.63 -7.36 -10.43
N VAL A 91 -5.71 -8.53 -11.05
CA VAL A 91 -6.93 -9.35 -11.04
C VAL A 91 -6.60 -10.62 -10.29
N THR A 92 -7.20 -10.80 -9.12
CA THR A 92 -6.96 -11.98 -8.30
C THR A 92 -8.27 -12.48 -7.74
N CYS A 93 -8.35 -13.79 -7.50
CA CYS A 93 -9.49 -14.46 -6.87
C CYS A 93 -10.86 -14.05 -7.44
N GLY A 94 -10.92 -13.74 -8.74
CA GLY A 94 -12.18 -13.39 -9.39
C GLY A 94 -12.69 -11.99 -9.12
N THR A 95 -11.94 -11.15 -8.42
CA THR A 95 -12.33 -9.77 -8.18
C THR A 95 -12.03 -8.89 -9.37
N SER A 96 -12.67 -7.71 -9.41
CA SER A 96 -12.41 -6.74 -10.48
C SER A 96 -10.98 -6.21 -10.39
N PRO A 97 -10.37 -5.86 -11.54
CA PRO A 97 -9.02 -5.30 -11.54
C PRO A 97 -8.95 -4.01 -10.76
N ARG A 98 -7.88 -3.82 -9.99
CA ARG A 98 -7.64 -2.61 -9.21
C ARG A 98 -6.23 -2.09 -9.46
N SER A 99 -6.11 -0.76 -9.44
CA SER A 99 -4.82 -0.10 -9.60
C SER A 99 -3.97 -0.23 -8.34
N ARG A 100 -2.67 -0.26 -8.51
CA ARG A 100 -1.72 -0.38 -7.40
C ARG A 100 -1.62 0.90 -6.61
N VAL A 101 -1.71 0.82 -5.29
CA VAL A 101 -1.55 1.99 -4.42
C VAL A 101 -0.70 1.71 -3.18
N ALA A 102 -0.31 0.48 -2.97
CA ALA A 102 0.54 0.13 -1.84
C ALA A 102 1.59 -0.86 -2.29
N ASP A 103 2.82 -0.64 -1.87
CA ASP A 103 3.93 -1.52 -2.19
C ASP A 103 4.46 -2.06 -0.87
N LEU A 104 4.09 -3.30 -0.57
CA LEU A 104 4.36 -3.91 0.72
C LEU A 104 5.79 -4.43 0.81
N THR A 105 6.33 -4.47 2.03
CA THR A 105 7.54 -5.27 2.24
C THR A 105 7.22 -6.72 1.93
N GLN A 106 8.24 -7.48 1.55
CA GLN A 106 8.05 -8.89 1.21
C GLN A 106 7.41 -9.66 2.37
N ALA A 107 7.88 -9.41 3.60
CA ALA A 107 7.34 -10.07 4.77
C ALA A 107 5.87 -9.75 4.99
N SER A 108 5.47 -8.50 4.79
CA SER A 108 4.06 -8.09 4.92
C SER A 108 3.19 -8.76 3.87
N PHE A 109 3.67 -8.82 2.65
CA PHE A 109 2.94 -9.43 1.54
C PHE A 109 2.66 -10.90 1.83
N VAL A 110 3.68 -11.63 2.26
CA VAL A 110 3.55 -13.05 2.60
C VAL A 110 2.66 -13.24 3.83
N ALA A 111 2.80 -12.39 4.84
CA ALA A 111 2.00 -12.49 6.06
C ALA A 111 0.50 -12.31 5.76
N LEU A 112 0.17 -11.57 4.71
CA LEU A 112 -1.21 -11.38 4.28
C LEU A 112 -1.68 -12.46 3.30
N GLY A 113 -0.88 -13.49 3.08
CA GLY A 113 -1.24 -14.57 2.19
C GLY A 113 -1.00 -14.29 0.72
N GLY A 114 -0.19 -13.28 0.41
CA GLY A 114 0.17 -12.97 -0.97
C GLY A 114 1.11 -14.01 -1.55
N GLU A 115 0.95 -14.30 -2.82
CA GLU A 115 1.84 -15.19 -3.55
C GLU A 115 2.88 -14.35 -4.27
N LEU A 116 4.15 -14.53 -3.91
CA LEU A 116 5.24 -13.72 -4.45
C LEU A 116 5.32 -13.79 -5.98
N GLU A 117 5.07 -14.97 -6.53
CA GLU A 117 5.13 -15.15 -7.99
C GLU A 117 4.04 -14.36 -8.70
N ARG A 118 2.87 -14.25 -8.09
CA ARG A 118 1.78 -13.46 -8.67
C ARG A 118 2.06 -11.97 -8.60
N GLY A 119 2.75 -11.54 -7.54
CA GLY A 119 3.23 -10.18 -7.40
C GLY A 119 2.23 -9.16 -6.92
N CYS A 120 0.95 -9.52 -6.81
CA CYS A 120 -0.08 -8.58 -6.35
C CYS A 120 -1.29 -9.31 -5.78
N PHE A 121 -2.08 -8.59 -5.02
CA PHE A 121 -3.44 -8.99 -4.67
C PHE A 121 -4.32 -7.74 -4.58
N ASN A 122 -5.60 -7.91 -4.81
CA ASN A 122 -6.55 -6.84 -4.57
C ASN A 122 -6.77 -6.69 -3.07
N ALA A 123 -6.74 -5.46 -2.61
CA ALA A 123 -6.74 -5.15 -1.19
C ALA A 123 -7.78 -4.09 -0.84
N THR A 124 -8.23 -4.11 0.40
CA THR A 124 -8.99 -3.03 0.99
C THR A 124 -8.08 -2.36 2.02
N ILE A 125 -7.84 -1.08 1.83
CA ILE A 125 -6.94 -0.29 2.68
C ILE A 125 -7.78 0.68 3.48
N THR A 126 -7.67 0.60 4.81
CA THR A 126 -8.38 1.51 5.71
C THR A 126 -7.39 2.43 6.39
N ILE A 127 -7.65 3.72 6.30
CA ILE A 127 -6.80 4.80 6.80
C ILE A 127 -7.57 5.56 7.86
N GLY A 128 -6.91 5.84 8.98
CA GLY A 128 -7.52 6.60 10.03
C GLY A 128 -8.53 5.82 10.85
N GLY A 129 -9.42 6.52 11.48
CA GLY A 129 -10.42 5.96 12.37
C GLY A 129 -10.17 6.23 13.80
#